data_416676fbe44a8940eba4f7ba63eb7ea4
#
_entry.id   416676fbe44a8940eba4f7ba63eb7ea4
#
_cell.length_a   1.000
_cell.length_b   1.000
_cell.length_c   1.000
_cell.angle_alpha   90.00
_cell.angle_beta   90.00
_cell.angle_gamma   90.00
#
_symmetry.space_group_name_H-M   'P 1'
#
loop_
_entity.id
_entity.type
_entity.pdbx_description
1 polymer ?
#
loop_
_entity_poly.entity_id
_entity_poly.type
_entity_poly.pdbx_seq_one_letter_code
_entity_poly.pdbx_strand_id
1 'polypeptide(L)'
;MSWLGFFVSFVSTFAAAPMAAIIREDLELTKPDLGNAGLAAVTGTIIARVVMGSVCDLVGPRYGLSIVLLLSAPFCFCMSFVTTAAGFLMCRMGIGLGLATFVACQFWMSCMFNGKCVGVANATAAGWGNVGGGVTQFLMPLIYKGMVEATSGRIFAAWRWAYLIPGLLHTFTGVAVMFLGQDLPDGNYKMLHTSGQLEKKSAGE
;
A
#
# COMPACT_ATOMS: atom_id res chain seq x y z
N MET A 1 -1.28 -2.82 13.50
CA MET A 1 -0.28 -2.82 12.40
C MET A 1 -0.89 -3.15 11.04
N SER A 2 -1.73 -4.18 10.91
CA SER A 2 -2.29 -4.62 9.61
C SER A 2 -3.06 -3.53 8.85
N TRP A 3 -4.03 -2.88 9.49
CA TRP A 3 -4.80 -1.79 8.88
C TRP A 3 -3.94 -0.58 8.50
N LEU A 4 -2.85 -0.31 9.27
CA LEU A 4 -1.93 0.80 8.99
C LEU A 4 -1.19 0.59 7.65
N GLY A 5 -0.71 -0.64 7.39
CA GLY A 5 -0.09 -0.97 6.11
C GLY A 5 -1.05 -0.80 4.94
N PHE A 6 -2.29 -1.20 5.12
CA PHE A 6 -3.34 -1.01 4.11
C PHE A 6 -3.69 0.47 3.92
N PHE A 7 -3.81 1.25 5.01
CA PHE A 7 -4.00 2.70 4.98
C PHE A 7 -2.89 3.42 4.19
N VAL A 8 -1.62 3.12 4.50
CA VAL A 8 -0.47 3.72 3.81
C VAL A 8 -0.47 3.39 2.32
N SER A 9 -0.88 2.17 1.94
CA SER A 9 -1.02 1.79 0.54
C SER A 9 -2.10 2.58 -0.19
N PHE A 10 -3.21 2.91 0.48
CA PHE A 10 -4.21 3.83 -0.06
C PHE A 10 -3.66 5.24 -0.23
N VAL A 11 -2.92 5.74 0.77
CA VAL A 11 -2.30 7.07 0.68
C VAL A 11 -1.42 7.18 -0.56
N SER A 12 -0.55 6.22 -0.81
CA SER A 12 0.36 6.26 -1.96
C SER A 12 -0.35 6.06 -3.30
N THR A 13 -1.31 5.14 -3.37
CA THR A 13 -2.02 4.83 -4.61
C THR A 13 -2.87 6.01 -5.07
N PHE A 14 -3.50 6.71 -4.14
CA PHE A 14 -4.35 7.85 -4.44
C PHE A 14 -3.63 9.20 -4.39
N ALA A 15 -2.33 9.24 -4.07
CA ALA A 15 -1.51 10.45 -4.02
C ALA A 15 -1.51 11.28 -5.32
N ALA A 16 -1.63 10.62 -6.48
CA ALA A 16 -1.67 11.31 -7.78
C ALA A 16 -2.97 12.08 -8.02
N ALA A 17 -4.09 11.63 -7.46
CA ALA A 17 -5.40 12.18 -7.79
C ALA A 17 -5.52 13.69 -7.51
N PRO A 18 -5.20 14.20 -6.29
CA PRO A 18 -5.29 15.64 -6.01
C PRO A 18 -4.24 16.47 -6.73
N MET A 19 -3.17 15.87 -7.25
CA MET A 19 -2.09 16.56 -7.98
C MET A 19 -2.17 16.30 -9.49
N ALA A 20 -3.21 15.65 -9.99
CA ALA A 20 -3.31 15.19 -11.37
C ALA A 20 -3.17 16.34 -12.40
N ALA A 21 -3.69 17.53 -12.10
CA ALA A 21 -3.59 18.69 -12.97
C ALA A 21 -2.13 19.14 -13.16
N ILE A 22 -1.38 19.22 -12.06
CA ILE A 22 0.02 19.66 -12.05
C ILE A 22 0.93 18.62 -12.70
N ILE A 23 0.71 17.33 -12.40
CA ILE A 23 1.45 16.22 -13.00
C ILE A 23 1.22 16.17 -14.51
N ARG A 24 -0.03 16.40 -14.93
CA ARG A 24 -0.40 16.43 -16.32
C ARG A 24 0.30 17.57 -17.08
N GLU A 25 0.41 18.75 -16.47
CA GLU A 25 1.08 19.90 -17.07
C GLU A 25 2.60 19.67 -17.16
N ASP A 26 3.23 19.19 -16.10
CA ASP A 26 4.69 18.95 -16.07
C ASP A 26 5.16 17.84 -17.02
N LEU A 27 4.36 16.81 -17.19
CA LEU A 27 4.69 15.65 -18.05
C LEU A 27 4.00 15.71 -19.43
N GLU A 28 3.32 16.81 -19.74
CA GLU A 28 2.56 17.00 -21.00
C GLU A 28 1.58 15.84 -21.31
N LEU A 29 0.97 15.28 -20.25
CA LEU A 29 0.09 14.11 -20.39
C LEU A 29 -1.24 14.47 -21.07
N THR A 30 -1.70 13.59 -21.93
CA THR A 30 -3.04 13.66 -22.50
C THR A 30 -4.10 13.17 -21.50
N LYS A 31 -5.39 13.44 -21.77
CA LYS A 31 -6.49 12.89 -20.98
C LYS A 31 -6.50 11.35 -20.97
N PRO A 32 -6.28 10.66 -22.12
CA PRO A 32 -6.12 9.21 -22.15
C PRO A 32 -4.97 8.69 -21.27
N ASP A 33 -3.83 9.39 -21.20
CA ASP A 33 -2.69 8.94 -20.38
C ASP A 33 -3.04 8.91 -18.90
N LEU A 34 -3.81 9.89 -18.40
CA LEU A 34 -4.30 9.87 -17.03
C LEU A 34 -5.27 8.71 -16.77
N GLY A 35 -6.14 8.40 -17.73
CA GLY A 35 -7.03 7.23 -17.67
C GLY A 35 -6.23 5.92 -17.65
N ASN A 36 -5.27 5.79 -18.55
CA ASN A 36 -4.38 4.64 -18.64
C ASN A 36 -3.53 4.46 -17.37
N ALA A 37 -3.10 5.55 -16.72
CA ALA A 37 -2.39 5.49 -15.46
C ALA A 37 -3.27 4.93 -14.32
N GLY A 38 -4.56 5.23 -14.32
CA GLY A 38 -5.54 4.60 -13.42
C GLY A 38 -5.66 3.11 -13.69
N LEU A 39 -5.82 2.72 -14.97
CA LEU A 39 -5.88 1.31 -15.38
C LEU A 39 -4.58 0.56 -15.02
N ALA A 40 -3.42 1.16 -15.23
CA ALA A 40 -2.13 0.59 -14.87
C ALA A 40 -2.06 0.28 -13.36
N ALA A 41 -2.49 1.21 -12.50
CA ALA A 41 -2.53 0.99 -11.05
C ALA A 41 -3.48 -0.17 -10.67
N VAL A 42 -4.66 -0.24 -11.29
CA VAL A 42 -5.62 -1.33 -11.06
C VAL A 42 -5.04 -2.67 -11.55
N THR A 43 -4.39 -2.70 -12.71
CA THR A 43 -3.73 -3.90 -13.24
C THR A 43 -2.66 -4.42 -12.28
N GLY A 44 -1.80 -3.54 -11.77
CA GLY A 44 -0.82 -3.89 -10.74
C GLY A 44 -1.49 -4.48 -9.49
N THR A 45 -2.59 -3.89 -9.05
CA THR A 45 -3.37 -4.36 -7.91
C THR A 45 -3.93 -5.77 -8.13
N ILE A 46 -4.50 -6.04 -9.30
CA ILE A 46 -5.10 -7.36 -9.62
C ILE A 46 -4.01 -8.43 -9.59
N ILE A 47 -2.90 -8.21 -10.31
CA ILE A 47 -1.78 -9.15 -10.36
C ILE A 47 -1.26 -9.44 -8.95
N ALA A 48 -0.99 -8.40 -8.17
CA ALA A 48 -0.46 -8.55 -6.83
C ALA A 48 -1.42 -9.25 -5.87
N ARG A 49 -2.74 -9.01 -5.96
CA ARG A 49 -3.74 -9.69 -5.11
C ARG A 49 -3.82 -11.18 -5.37
N VAL A 50 -3.74 -11.61 -6.63
CA VAL A 50 -3.73 -13.02 -6.98
C VAL A 50 -2.52 -13.74 -6.38
N VAL A 51 -1.33 -13.13 -6.49
CA VAL A 51 -0.08 -13.71 -5.95
C VAL A 51 -0.06 -13.64 -4.41
N MET A 52 -0.65 -12.58 -3.83
CA MET A 52 -0.56 -12.31 -2.39
C MET A 52 -1.26 -13.36 -1.52
N GLY A 53 -2.31 -14.00 -2.02
CA GLY A 53 -2.95 -15.13 -1.34
C GLY A 53 -1.93 -16.23 -1.04
N SER A 54 -1.27 -16.74 -2.08
CA SER A 54 -0.23 -17.76 -1.93
C SER A 54 0.96 -17.31 -1.10
N VAL A 55 1.36 -16.04 -1.19
CA VAL A 55 2.45 -15.50 -0.35
C VAL A 55 2.05 -15.52 1.13
N CYS A 56 0.83 -15.10 1.46
CA CYS A 56 0.34 -15.14 2.85
C CYS A 56 0.27 -16.55 3.41
N ASP A 57 -0.13 -17.53 2.60
CA ASP A 57 -0.18 -18.94 2.99
C ASP A 57 1.22 -19.53 3.26
N LEU A 58 2.23 -19.09 2.50
CA LEU A 58 3.61 -19.61 2.61
C LEU A 58 4.41 -18.94 3.74
N VAL A 59 4.36 -17.61 3.85
CA VAL A 59 5.25 -16.85 4.75
C VAL A 59 4.52 -16.21 5.93
N GLY A 60 3.20 -16.22 5.91
CA GLY A 60 2.36 -15.58 6.91
C GLY A 60 2.03 -14.12 6.59
N PRO A 61 0.99 -13.58 7.26
CA PRO A 61 0.43 -12.26 6.92
C PRO A 61 1.38 -11.10 7.22
N ARG A 62 2.18 -11.19 8.29
CA ARG A 62 3.14 -10.15 8.67
C ARG A 62 4.19 -9.93 7.59
N TYR A 63 4.85 -11.01 7.18
CA TYR A 63 5.87 -10.95 6.13
C TYR A 63 5.25 -10.61 4.78
N GLY A 64 4.06 -11.16 4.47
CA GLY A 64 3.34 -10.83 3.25
C GLY A 64 3.04 -9.33 3.14
N LEU A 65 2.51 -8.72 4.20
CA LEU A 65 2.26 -7.28 4.25
C LEU A 65 3.54 -6.46 4.09
N SER A 66 4.60 -6.83 4.81
CA SER A 66 5.89 -6.13 4.74
C SER A 66 6.51 -6.21 3.35
N ILE A 67 6.51 -7.40 2.73
CA ILE A 67 7.07 -7.62 1.39
C ILE A 67 6.38 -6.71 0.37
N VAL A 68 5.05 -6.67 0.37
CA VAL A 68 4.30 -5.85 -0.59
C VAL A 68 4.54 -4.35 -0.38
N LEU A 69 4.60 -3.88 0.87
CA LEU A 69 4.94 -2.49 1.18
C LEU A 69 6.35 -2.12 0.69
N LEU A 70 7.33 -2.94 1.01
CA LEU A 70 8.73 -2.70 0.61
C LEU A 70 8.94 -2.86 -0.89
N LEU A 71 8.18 -3.74 -1.57
CA LEU A 71 8.23 -3.90 -3.02
C LEU A 71 7.61 -2.69 -3.77
N SER A 72 6.57 -2.09 -3.20
CA SER A 72 5.90 -0.93 -3.82
C SER A 72 6.58 0.41 -3.49
N ALA A 73 7.36 0.49 -2.41
CA ALA A 73 8.07 1.71 -1.99
C ALA A 73 9.01 2.30 -3.08
N PRO A 74 9.84 1.52 -3.79
CA PRO A 74 10.70 2.04 -4.86
C PRO A 74 9.92 2.76 -5.95
N PHE A 75 8.73 2.31 -6.31
CA PHE A 75 7.90 2.96 -7.33
C PHE A 75 7.35 4.31 -6.86
N CYS A 76 7.11 4.47 -5.55
CA CYS A 76 6.78 5.79 -4.98
C CYS A 76 7.95 6.75 -5.08
N PHE A 77 9.18 6.30 -4.81
CA PHE A 77 10.38 7.12 -4.97
C PHE A 77 10.68 7.41 -6.44
N CYS A 78 10.56 6.41 -7.32
CA CYS A 78 10.76 6.59 -8.76
C CYS A 78 9.80 7.63 -9.35
N MET A 79 8.59 7.78 -8.79
CA MET A 79 7.64 8.80 -9.23
C MET A 79 8.22 10.22 -9.19
N SER A 80 9.16 10.50 -8.26
CA SER A 80 9.86 11.79 -8.16
C SER A 80 10.77 12.08 -9.36
N PHE A 81 11.18 11.04 -10.09
CA PHE A 81 12.14 11.14 -11.20
C PHE A 81 11.49 10.93 -12.59
N VAL A 82 10.20 10.72 -12.63
CA VAL A 82 9.48 10.49 -13.88
C VAL A 82 9.50 11.72 -14.77
N THR A 83 9.81 11.51 -16.06
CA THR A 83 9.86 12.56 -17.09
C THR A 83 9.03 12.23 -18.33
N THR A 84 8.44 11.03 -18.39
CA THR A 84 7.70 10.56 -19.57
C THR A 84 6.36 9.93 -19.16
N ALA A 85 5.38 9.94 -20.06
CA ALA A 85 4.10 9.28 -19.85
C ALA A 85 4.26 7.78 -19.55
N ALA A 86 5.13 7.08 -20.28
CA ALA A 86 5.40 5.65 -20.05
C ALA A 86 5.98 5.40 -18.65
N GLY A 87 6.94 6.21 -18.20
CA GLY A 87 7.49 6.13 -16.86
C GLY A 87 6.42 6.36 -15.79
N PHE A 88 5.51 7.32 -16.02
CA PHE A 88 4.38 7.57 -15.14
C PHE A 88 3.47 6.34 -15.01
N LEU A 89 3.09 5.72 -16.13
CA LEU A 89 2.26 4.51 -16.14
C LEU A 89 2.94 3.35 -15.40
N MET A 90 4.22 3.12 -15.64
CA MET A 90 5.00 2.06 -14.97
C MET A 90 5.06 2.27 -13.45
N CYS A 91 5.33 3.49 -13.01
CA CYS A 91 5.32 3.81 -11.58
C CYS A 91 3.92 3.64 -10.98
N ARG A 92 2.86 4.05 -11.68
CA ARG A 92 1.47 3.87 -11.24
C ARG A 92 1.12 2.37 -11.09
N MET A 93 1.55 1.53 -12.03
CA MET A 93 1.37 0.08 -11.93
C MET A 93 2.10 -0.50 -10.70
N GLY A 94 3.35 -0.11 -10.49
CA GLY A 94 4.15 -0.56 -9.34
C GLY A 94 3.59 -0.08 -8.00
N ILE A 95 3.10 1.16 -7.90
CA ILE A 95 2.41 1.67 -6.71
C ILE A 95 1.11 0.89 -6.46
N GLY A 96 0.40 0.52 -7.52
CA GLY A 96 -0.81 -0.29 -7.45
C GLY A 96 -0.61 -1.65 -6.78
N LEU A 97 0.60 -2.25 -6.87
CA LEU A 97 0.94 -3.48 -6.15
C LEU A 97 0.67 -3.34 -4.63
N GLY A 98 0.89 -2.15 -4.09
CA GLY A 98 0.68 -1.84 -2.68
C GLY A 98 -0.73 -2.14 -2.18
N LEU A 99 -1.76 -2.05 -3.02
CA LEU A 99 -3.14 -2.37 -2.62
C LEU A 99 -3.39 -3.87 -2.37
N ALA A 100 -2.43 -4.74 -2.67
CA ALA A 100 -2.47 -6.14 -2.24
C ALA A 100 -2.26 -6.31 -0.73
N THR A 101 -1.85 -5.26 -0.02
CA THR A 101 -1.88 -5.21 1.45
C THR A 101 -3.26 -5.50 2.03
N PHE A 102 -4.33 -5.27 1.27
CA PHE A 102 -5.69 -5.66 1.67
C PHE A 102 -5.78 -7.17 1.95
N VAL A 103 -5.24 -8.01 1.07
CA VAL A 103 -5.28 -9.47 1.22
C VAL A 103 -4.55 -9.89 2.50
N ALA A 104 -3.32 -9.39 2.69
CA ALA A 104 -2.55 -9.67 3.89
C ALA A 104 -3.22 -9.14 5.17
N CYS A 105 -3.86 -7.97 5.10
CA CYS A 105 -4.59 -7.37 6.22
C CYS A 105 -5.78 -8.25 6.64
N GLN A 106 -6.62 -8.69 5.69
CA GLN A 106 -7.78 -9.52 5.96
C GLN A 106 -7.37 -10.92 6.45
N PHE A 107 -6.36 -11.51 5.83
CA PHE A 107 -5.80 -12.77 6.28
C PHE A 107 -5.27 -12.69 7.71
N TRP A 108 -4.55 -11.61 8.04
CA TRP A 108 -4.02 -11.38 9.39
C TRP A 108 -5.12 -11.27 10.44
N MET A 109 -6.18 -10.53 10.14
CA MET A 109 -7.34 -10.45 11.05
C MET A 109 -8.02 -11.80 11.22
N SER A 110 -8.15 -12.58 10.15
CA SER A 110 -8.73 -13.92 10.20
C SER A 110 -7.90 -14.92 11.01
N CYS A 111 -6.58 -14.75 11.05
CA CYS A 111 -5.69 -15.57 11.89
C CYS A 111 -5.67 -15.14 13.36
N MET A 112 -5.86 -13.83 13.63
CA MET A 112 -5.74 -13.27 14.99
C MET A 112 -7.03 -13.36 15.81
N PHE A 113 -8.19 -13.41 15.16
CA PHE A 113 -9.49 -13.35 15.83
C PHE A 113 -10.29 -14.63 15.58
N ASN A 114 -11.06 -15.05 16.59
CA ASN A 114 -11.92 -16.23 16.48
C ASN A 114 -13.17 -15.97 15.62
N GLY A 115 -13.88 -17.04 15.22
CA GLY A 115 -15.03 -16.97 14.32
C GLY A 115 -16.18 -16.06 14.81
N LYS A 116 -16.29 -15.81 16.12
CA LYS A 116 -17.34 -14.96 16.67
C LYS A 116 -17.13 -13.47 16.41
N CYS A 117 -15.88 -13.01 16.32
CA CYS A 117 -15.53 -11.59 16.16
C CYS A 117 -14.72 -11.27 14.90
N VAL A 118 -14.30 -12.27 14.12
CA VAL A 118 -13.49 -12.09 12.91
C VAL A 118 -14.16 -11.16 11.89
N GLY A 119 -15.48 -11.20 11.76
CA GLY A 119 -16.21 -10.31 10.85
C GLY A 119 -16.07 -8.84 11.24
N VAL A 120 -16.20 -8.52 12.53
CA VAL A 120 -16.02 -7.16 13.05
C VAL A 120 -14.55 -6.71 12.92
N ALA A 121 -13.61 -7.60 13.24
CA ALA A 121 -12.18 -7.30 13.10
C ALA A 121 -11.79 -6.99 11.65
N ASN A 122 -12.23 -7.82 10.69
CA ASN A 122 -12.01 -7.60 9.27
C ASN A 122 -12.67 -6.31 8.77
N ALA A 123 -13.92 -6.05 9.14
CA ALA A 123 -14.64 -4.85 8.74
C ALA A 123 -13.96 -3.58 9.29
N THR A 124 -13.51 -3.60 10.55
CA THR A 124 -12.81 -2.49 11.19
C THR A 124 -11.47 -2.23 10.51
N ALA A 125 -10.67 -3.28 10.29
CA ALA A 125 -9.36 -3.15 9.64
C ALA A 125 -9.50 -2.68 8.18
N ALA A 126 -10.49 -3.18 7.43
CA ALA A 126 -10.79 -2.73 6.09
C ALA A 126 -11.27 -1.28 6.07
N GLY A 127 -12.18 -0.91 6.97
CA GLY A 127 -12.72 0.45 7.08
C GLY A 127 -11.62 1.47 7.35
N TRP A 128 -10.82 1.28 8.38
CA TRP A 128 -9.70 2.16 8.70
C TRP A 128 -8.63 2.22 7.62
N GLY A 129 -8.35 1.11 6.95
CA GLY A 129 -7.43 1.10 5.80
C GLY A 129 -7.95 1.95 4.63
N ASN A 130 -9.23 1.79 4.27
CA ASN A 130 -9.86 2.54 3.17
C ASN A 130 -9.94 4.05 3.44
N VAL A 131 -9.99 4.50 4.70
CA VAL A 131 -9.95 5.93 5.06
C VAL A 131 -8.70 6.61 4.50
N GLY A 132 -7.59 5.87 4.29
CA GLY A 132 -6.39 6.39 3.65
C GLY A 132 -6.64 7.06 2.31
N GLY A 133 -7.58 6.55 1.50
CA GLY A 133 -7.95 7.17 0.23
C GLY A 133 -8.59 8.55 0.39
N GLY A 134 -9.47 8.72 1.38
CA GLY A 134 -10.07 10.02 1.72
C GLY A 134 -9.05 10.98 2.33
N VAL A 135 -8.27 10.51 3.30
CA VAL A 135 -7.22 11.32 3.95
C VAL A 135 -6.22 11.88 2.94
N THR A 136 -5.85 11.09 1.92
CA THR A 136 -4.93 11.52 0.87
C THR A 136 -5.41 12.76 0.11
N GLN A 137 -6.72 12.90 -0.10
CA GLN A 137 -7.28 14.06 -0.80
C GLN A 137 -7.01 15.39 -0.06
N PHE A 138 -6.83 15.35 1.26
CA PHE A 138 -6.46 16.51 2.06
C PHE A 138 -4.95 16.55 2.32
N LEU A 139 -4.34 15.41 2.59
CA LEU A 139 -2.94 15.32 2.98
C LEU A 139 -1.99 15.73 1.86
N MET A 140 -2.19 15.21 0.64
CA MET A 140 -1.27 15.48 -0.47
C MET A 140 -1.27 16.94 -0.93
N PRO A 141 -2.40 17.66 -1.01
CA PRO A 141 -2.39 19.10 -1.28
C PRO A 141 -1.66 19.93 -0.21
N LEU A 142 -1.78 19.53 1.08
CA LEU A 142 -1.05 20.20 2.17
C LEU A 142 0.45 19.97 2.05
N ILE A 143 0.87 18.72 1.82
CA ILE A 143 2.27 18.36 1.56
C ILE A 143 2.79 19.14 0.35
N TYR A 144 2.05 19.15 -0.75
CA TYR A 144 2.42 19.87 -1.97
C TYR A 144 2.62 21.35 -1.70
N LYS A 145 1.69 22.00 -0.98
CA LYS A 145 1.81 23.42 -0.60
C LYS A 145 3.08 23.68 0.21
N GLY A 146 3.36 22.87 1.21
CA GLY A 146 4.60 22.98 1.99
C GLY A 146 5.86 22.77 1.12
N MET A 147 5.81 21.84 0.14
CA MET A 147 6.91 21.64 -0.78
C MET A 147 7.10 22.80 -1.76
N VAL A 148 6.03 23.48 -2.19
CA VAL A 148 6.13 24.70 -3.01
C VAL A 148 6.87 25.78 -2.23
N GLU A 149 6.54 25.99 -0.96
CA GLU A 149 7.23 26.96 -0.10
C GLU A 149 8.71 26.58 0.09
N ALA A 150 8.99 25.30 0.37
CA ALA A 150 10.35 24.77 0.56
C ALA A 150 11.22 24.85 -0.72
N THR A 151 10.60 24.75 -1.91
CA THR A 151 11.30 24.80 -3.20
C THR A 151 11.34 26.19 -3.83
N SER A 152 11.10 27.26 -3.05
CA SER A 152 11.09 28.64 -3.52
C SER A 152 10.13 28.87 -4.70
N GLY A 153 8.94 28.30 -4.63
CA GLY A 153 7.86 28.47 -5.61
C GLY A 153 7.96 27.59 -6.85
N ARG A 154 8.87 26.60 -6.91
CA ARG A 154 9.00 25.70 -8.06
C ARG A 154 7.92 24.61 -8.04
N ILE A 155 6.77 24.89 -8.66
CA ILE A 155 5.57 24.05 -8.65
C ILE A 155 5.81 22.62 -9.16
N PHE A 156 6.61 22.44 -10.24
CA PHE A 156 6.91 21.13 -10.81
C PHE A 156 7.90 20.33 -9.96
N ALA A 157 8.85 20.96 -9.32
CA ALA A 157 9.72 20.30 -8.35
C ALA A 157 8.93 19.87 -7.10
N ALA A 158 7.99 20.68 -6.64
CA ALA A 158 7.25 20.45 -5.42
C ALA A 158 6.43 19.15 -5.44
N TRP A 159 5.72 18.82 -6.54
CA TRP A 159 4.98 17.57 -6.60
C TRP A 159 5.89 16.35 -6.60
N ARG A 160 7.08 16.45 -7.22
CA ARG A 160 8.09 15.39 -7.23
C ARG A 160 8.60 15.10 -5.82
N TRP A 161 8.96 16.13 -5.08
CA TRP A 161 9.37 16.01 -3.68
C TRP A 161 8.25 15.52 -2.77
N ALA A 162 6.99 15.88 -3.04
CA ALA A 162 5.85 15.43 -2.28
C ALA A 162 5.69 13.89 -2.33
N TYR A 163 6.08 13.23 -3.43
CA TYR A 163 6.03 11.78 -3.55
C TYR A 163 7.05 11.00 -2.69
N LEU A 164 8.08 11.67 -2.18
CA LEU A 164 8.99 11.05 -1.23
C LEU A 164 8.26 10.64 0.06
N ILE A 165 7.25 11.41 0.48
CA ILE A 165 6.51 11.15 1.72
C ILE A 165 5.75 9.81 1.66
N PRO A 166 4.91 9.51 0.65
CA PRO A 166 4.34 8.18 0.48
C PRO A 166 5.39 7.06 0.42
N GLY A 167 6.51 7.28 -0.26
CA GLY A 167 7.62 6.32 -0.33
C GLY A 167 8.23 6.02 1.04
N LEU A 168 8.49 7.05 1.82
CA LEU A 168 8.97 6.92 3.20
C LEU A 168 7.95 6.21 4.09
N LEU A 169 6.66 6.56 3.99
CA LEU A 169 5.60 5.90 4.74
C LEU A 169 5.53 4.40 4.44
N HIS A 170 5.64 4.00 3.17
CA HIS A 170 5.73 2.58 2.78
C HIS A 170 6.93 1.89 3.42
N THR A 171 8.11 2.50 3.30
CA THR A 171 9.35 1.92 3.84
C THR A 171 9.29 1.78 5.35
N PHE A 172 8.95 2.86 6.06
CA PHE A 172 8.86 2.83 7.53
C PHE A 172 7.79 1.87 8.02
N THR A 173 6.61 1.87 7.39
CA THR A 173 5.53 0.95 7.79
C THR A 173 5.90 -0.49 7.48
N GLY A 174 6.49 -0.78 6.32
CA GLY A 174 6.95 -2.12 5.95
C GLY A 174 7.98 -2.67 6.92
N VAL A 175 8.98 -1.85 7.29
CA VAL A 175 10.00 -2.20 8.28
C VAL A 175 9.38 -2.35 9.68
N ALA A 176 8.52 -1.42 10.09
CA ALA A 176 7.85 -1.50 11.40
C ALA A 176 6.98 -2.76 11.53
N VAL A 177 6.22 -3.10 10.49
CA VAL A 177 5.43 -4.33 10.47
C VAL A 177 6.31 -5.57 10.55
N MET A 178 7.44 -5.56 9.85
CA MET A 178 8.38 -6.69 9.83
C MET A 178 8.99 -6.97 11.22
N PHE A 179 9.33 -5.94 11.99
CA PHE A 179 10.00 -6.10 13.27
C PHE A 179 9.07 -6.04 14.49
N LEU A 180 8.02 -5.22 14.44
CA LEU A 180 7.11 -4.98 15.56
C LEU A 180 5.79 -5.78 15.43
N GLY A 181 5.51 -6.36 14.25
CA GLY A 181 4.30 -7.15 14.02
C GLY A 181 4.38 -8.51 14.73
N GLN A 182 3.21 -9.02 15.14
CA GLN A 182 3.03 -10.37 15.66
C GLN A 182 2.06 -11.12 14.74
N ASP A 183 2.45 -12.29 14.24
CA ASP A 183 1.64 -13.04 13.27
C ASP A 183 0.37 -13.63 13.90
N LEU A 184 0.54 -14.33 15.03
CA LEU A 184 -0.50 -15.07 15.73
C LEU A 184 -0.38 -14.86 17.24
N PRO A 185 -1.45 -15.03 18.01
CA PRO A 185 -1.37 -14.97 19.48
C PRO A 185 -0.39 -15.98 20.05
N ASP A 186 -0.25 -17.14 19.41
CA ASP A 186 0.56 -18.27 19.89
C ASP A 186 1.98 -18.30 19.30
N GLY A 187 2.34 -17.35 18.43
CA GLY A 187 3.69 -17.26 17.87
C GLY A 187 3.78 -16.92 16.39
N ASN A 188 4.84 -17.42 15.75
CA ASN A 188 5.13 -17.14 14.35
C ASN A 188 4.37 -18.09 13.43
N TYR A 189 3.61 -17.57 12.46
CA TYR A 189 2.80 -18.32 11.51
C TYR A 189 3.59 -19.47 10.84
N LYS A 190 4.76 -19.17 10.31
CA LYS A 190 5.59 -20.15 9.61
C LYS A 190 5.98 -21.34 10.49
N MET A 191 6.34 -21.12 11.76
CA MET A 191 6.69 -22.18 12.68
C MET A 191 5.48 -23.06 12.99
N LEU A 192 4.33 -22.46 13.26
CA LEU A 192 3.10 -23.18 13.59
C LEU A 192 2.55 -23.97 12.40
N HIS A 193 2.67 -23.42 11.20
CA HIS A 193 2.29 -24.10 9.95
C HIS A 193 3.18 -25.31 9.69
N THR A 194 4.51 -25.15 9.78
CA THR A 194 5.48 -26.25 9.53
C THR A 194 5.37 -27.36 10.59
N SER A 195 5.00 -27.04 11.84
CA SER A 195 4.82 -28.03 12.92
C SER A 195 3.46 -28.74 12.88
N GLY A 196 2.56 -28.38 11.97
CA GLY A 196 1.19 -28.93 11.85
C GLY A 196 0.27 -28.54 13.02
N GLN A 197 0.66 -27.59 13.85
CA GLN A 197 -0.13 -27.16 15.01
C GLN A 197 -1.35 -26.33 14.61
N LEU A 198 -1.29 -25.63 13.47
CA LEU A 198 -2.43 -24.86 12.92
C LEU A 198 -3.58 -25.78 12.48
N GLU A 199 -3.27 -26.91 11.86
CA GLU A 199 -4.29 -27.89 11.42
C GLU A 199 -4.99 -28.55 12.62
N LYS A 200 -4.26 -28.85 13.70
CA LYS A 200 -4.82 -29.43 14.91
C LYS A 200 -5.77 -28.47 15.62
N LYS A 201 -5.52 -27.17 15.58
CA LYS A 201 -6.37 -26.16 16.21
C LYS A 201 -7.67 -25.93 15.42
N SER A 202 -7.59 -25.98 14.08
CA SER A 202 -8.78 -25.89 13.20
C SER A 202 -9.70 -27.11 13.30
N ALA A 203 -9.17 -28.29 13.60
CA ALA A 203 -9.94 -29.51 13.76
C ALA A 203 -10.57 -29.69 15.16
N GLY A 204 -10.19 -28.83 16.12
CA GLY A 204 -10.67 -28.89 17.52
C GLY A 204 -11.71 -27.81 17.87
N GLU A 205 -12.05 -26.89 16.96
CA GLU A 205 -13.10 -25.89 17.05
C GLU A 205 -14.35 -26.31 16.24
#